data_f6e541698c58def380b4e4be87ca6dd6
#
_entry.id   f6e541698c58def380b4e4be87ca6dd6
#
_cell.length_a   1.000
_cell.length_b   1.000
_cell.length_c   1.000
_cell.angle_alpha   90.00
_cell.angle_beta   90.00
_cell.angle_gamma   90.00
#
_symmetry.space_group_name_H-M   'P 1'
#
loop_
_entity.id
_entity.type
_entity.pdbx_description
1 polymer ?
#
loop_
_entity_poly.entity_id
_entity_poly.type
_entity_poly.pdbx_seq_one_letter_code
_entity_poly.pdbx_strand_id
1 'polypeptide(L)'
;MKTCSRVKIGSRLKLLVLTAGVCMSLTVGCGKSENKYTYRDAGIEALNAGDYESAIASFDEAINASNALVGAFDIDVLKYRAEAEYRAADYQAASDTYGILIQVDKERPEYLNMRCVSKAQTGDLSGALDDYKRAAELDTEKNAPGRAEAILAAGAALENQGASAEAMTLYESAQAEGIENAELFNRMGLCKFGEKDYETAITYFAQGLLKPDAASVPDLIYNQAVAYEYKGDFDKARELMEQYVAGNSSDEE
;
A
#
# COMPACT_ATOMS: atom_id res chain seq x y z
N MET A 1 -23.22 -25.43 18.91
CA MET A 1 -23.39 -24.02 19.37
C MET A 1 -22.01 -23.40 19.41
N LYS A 2 -21.67 -22.59 18.42
CA LYS A 2 -20.38 -21.88 18.38
C LYS A 2 -20.58 -20.55 19.12
N THR A 3 -19.86 -20.37 20.21
CA THR A 3 -19.86 -19.14 21.01
C THR A 3 -19.18 -18.03 20.19
N CYS A 4 -19.96 -17.04 19.78
CA CYS A 4 -19.46 -15.83 19.14
C CYS A 4 -18.66 -15.03 20.19
N SER A 5 -17.35 -14.95 20.02
CA SER A 5 -16.47 -14.16 20.86
C SER A 5 -16.74 -12.67 20.59
N ARG A 6 -17.32 -11.98 21.57
CA ARG A 6 -17.65 -10.54 21.48
C ARG A 6 -16.40 -9.71 21.77
N VAL A 7 -15.81 -9.11 20.77
CA VAL A 7 -14.72 -8.14 20.91
C VAL A 7 -15.30 -6.74 21.14
N LYS A 8 -14.99 -6.12 22.28
CA LYS A 8 -15.34 -4.72 22.58
C LYS A 8 -14.19 -3.82 22.14
N ILE A 9 -14.41 -3.01 21.12
CA ILE A 9 -13.42 -2.03 20.60
C ILE A 9 -13.20 -0.83 21.56
N GLY A 10 -14.10 -0.64 22.53
CA GLY A 10 -14.23 0.61 23.29
C GLY A 10 -13.13 1.00 24.28
N SER A 11 -12.07 0.21 24.51
CA SER A 11 -11.09 0.56 25.56
C SER A 11 -9.65 0.80 25.07
N ARG A 12 -9.31 0.41 23.85
CA ARG A 12 -7.95 0.65 23.30
C ARG A 12 -7.87 1.81 22.31
N LEU A 13 -8.98 2.18 21.67
CA LEU A 13 -9.02 3.37 20.80
C LEU A 13 -8.99 4.71 21.60
N LYS A 14 -9.31 4.68 22.90
CA LYS A 14 -9.31 5.89 23.78
C LYS A 14 -7.92 6.34 24.25
N LEU A 15 -6.85 5.62 23.96
CA LEU A 15 -5.51 5.93 24.51
C LEU A 15 -4.55 6.62 23.53
N LEU A 16 -4.98 6.95 22.31
CA LEU A 16 -4.11 7.57 21.29
C LEU A 16 -4.54 8.97 20.84
N VAL A 17 -5.50 9.60 21.52
CA VAL A 17 -5.87 11.01 21.23
C VAL A 17 -5.54 11.89 22.43
N LEU A 18 -4.27 12.17 22.61
CA LEU A 18 -3.81 13.23 23.52
C LEU A 18 -2.47 13.79 23.01
N THR A 19 -2.53 14.63 21.96
CA THR A 19 -1.69 15.84 21.80
C THR A 19 -1.96 16.51 20.46
N ALA A 20 -2.97 17.38 20.39
CA ALA A 20 -2.91 18.63 19.63
C ALA A 20 -4.17 19.43 20.00
N GLY A 21 -3.99 20.41 20.89
CA GLY A 21 -5.06 21.30 21.27
C GLY A 21 -5.39 22.28 20.15
N VAL A 22 -6.61 22.21 19.65
CA VAL A 22 -7.26 23.36 19.03
C VAL A 22 -8.56 23.61 19.81
N CYS A 23 -8.58 24.72 20.53
CA CYS A 23 -9.79 25.23 21.17
C CYS A 23 -10.85 25.54 20.11
N MET A 24 -11.84 24.71 19.96
CA MET A 24 -13.10 25.09 19.33
C MET A 24 -14.14 25.35 20.41
N SER A 25 -14.66 26.55 20.39
CA SER A 25 -15.69 27.09 21.27
C SER A 25 -16.94 26.22 21.31
N LEU A 26 -17.28 25.73 22.50
CA LEU A 26 -18.53 25.05 22.81
C LEU A 26 -19.72 25.99 22.59
N THR A 27 -20.42 25.83 21.46
CA THR A 27 -21.82 26.22 21.41
C THR A 27 -22.66 25.03 21.85
N VAL A 28 -23.18 25.11 23.08
CA VAL A 28 -24.20 24.18 23.58
C VAL A 28 -25.49 24.46 22.80
N GLY A 29 -25.67 23.78 21.67
CA GLY A 29 -26.91 23.72 20.90
C GLY A 29 -27.55 22.34 21.13
N CYS A 30 -28.80 22.33 21.57
CA CYS A 30 -29.65 21.16 21.81
C CYS A 30 -29.52 20.11 20.71
N GLY A 31 -29.08 18.89 21.08
CA GLY A 31 -28.63 17.83 20.20
C GLY A 31 -29.62 17.35 19.18
N LYS A 32 -29.26 17.44 17.91
CA LYS A 32 -29.49 16.36 16.96
C LYS A 32 -28.33 15.41 17.14
N SER A 33 -28.60 14.17 17.56
CA SER A 33 -27.67 13.06 17.40
C SER A 33 -27.28 13.02 15.93
N GLU A 34 -26.10 13.56 15.59
CA GLU A 34 -25.61 13.48 14.23
C GLU A 34 -25.51 12.00 13.89
N ASN A 35 -26.14 11.64 12.77
CA ASN A 35 -26.27 10.27 12.36
C ASN A 35 -24.89 9.77 11.92
N LYS A 36 -24.44 8.63 12.43
CA LYS A 36 -23.16 7.98 12.05
C LYS A 36 -22.94 7.92 10.53
N TYR A 37 -24.02 7.88 9.75
CA TYR A 37 -23.96 7.91 8.29
C TYR A 37 -23.51 9.27 7.75
N THR A 38 -23.87 10.37 8.40
CA THR A 38 -23.43 11.72 8.02
C THR A 38 -21.91 11.84 8.17
N TYR A 39 -21.35 11.33 9.26
CA TYR A 39 -19.90 11.31 9.45
C TYR A 39 -19.19 10.41 8.43
N ARG A 40 -19.73 9.20 8.16
CA ARG A 40 -19.16 8.32 7.12
C ARG A 40 -19.14 9.02 5.76
N ASP A 41 -20.26 9.63 5.37
CA ASP A 41 -20.40 10.25 4.07
C ASP A 41 -19.49 11.48 3.94
N ALA A 42 -19.31 12.28 5.02
CA ALA A 42 -18.33 13.36 5.08
C ALA A 42 -16.88 12.83 4.96
N GLY A 43 -16.58 11.72 5.60
CA GLY A 43 -15.28 11.07 5.48
C GLY A 43 -14.98 10.59 4.06
N ILE A 44 -15.97 10.01 3.37
CA ILE A 44 -15.83 9.59 1.96
C ILE A 44 -15.62 10.81 1.05
N GLU A 45 -16.33 11.91 1.28
CA GLU A 45 -16.15 13.15 0.52
C GLU A 45 -14.74 13.71 0.70
N ALA A 46 -14.25 13.79 1.94
CA ALA A 46 -12.89 14.25 2.27
C ALA A 46 -11.82 13.33 1.65
N LEU A 47 -12.01 12.00 1.72
CA LEU A 47 -11.10 11.03 1.11
C LEU A 47 -10.99 11.23 -0.41
N ASN A 48 -12.13 11.44 -1.09
CA ASN A 48 -12.16 11.69 -2.52
C ASN A 48 -11.55 13.04 -2.91
N ALA A 49 -11.60 14.03 -2.01
CA ALA A 49 -10.96 15.33 -2.17
C ALA A 49 -9.44 15.31 -1.86
N GLY A 50 -8.91 14.18 -1.35
CA GLY A 50 -7.51 14.05 -0.92
C GLY A 50 -7.22 14.67 0.45
N ASP A 51 -8.24 15.09 1.19
CA ASP A 51 -8.11 15.58 2.58
C ASP A 51 -8.18 14.39 3.54
N TYR A 52 -7.06 13.68 3.63
CA TYR A 52 -6.98 12.43 4.38
C TYR A 52 -7.12 12.64 5.89
N GLU A 53 -6.63 13.75 6.42
CA GLU A 53 -6.75 14.07 7.85
C GLU A 53 -8.22 14.28 8.24
N SER A 54 -8.97 15.07 7.48
CA SER A 54 -10.41 15.27 7.69
C SER A 54 -11.20 13.99 7.47
N ALA A 55 -10.77 13.14 6.51
CA ALA A 55 -11.39 11.84 6.26
C ALA A 55 -11.26 10.92 7.48
N ILE A 56 -10.04 10.76 8.02
CA ILE A 56 -9.76 9.93 9.20
C ILE A 56 -10.57 10.42 10.40
N ALA A 57 -10.57 11.74 10.67
CA ALA A 57 -11.34 12.32 11.76
C ALA A 57 -12.84 12.03 11.63
N SER A 58 -13.40 12.15 10.42
CA SER A 58 -14.81 11.89 10.15
C SER A 58 -15.14 10.39 10.32
N PHE A 59 -14.27 9.49 9.91
CA PHE A 59 -14.45 8.05 10.12
C PHE A 59 -14.37 7.67 11.61
N ASP A 60 -13.50 8.32 12.40
CA ASP A 60 -13.43 8.14 13.84
C ASP A 60 -14.75 8.57 14.51
N GLU A 61 -15.33 9.71 14.11
CA GLU A 61 -16.64 10.15 14.59
C GLU A 61 -17.76 9.20 14.19
N ALA A 62 -17.72 8.64 12.96
CA ALA A 62 -18.69 7.64 12.51
C ALA A 62 -18.65 6.36 13.37
N ILE A 63 -17.45 5.88 13.71
CA ILE A 63 -17.24 4.72 14.59
C ILE A 63 -17.69 5.04 16.02
N ASN A 64 -17.36 6.24 16.53
CA ASN A 64 -17.76 6.68 17.88
C ASN A 64 -19.28 6.84 18.01
N ALA A 65 -19.96 7.28 16.94
CA ALA A 65 -21.41 7.42 16.88
C ALA A 65 -22.15 6.09 16.64
N SER A 66 -21.41 5.02 16.34
CA SER A 66 -21.93 3.67 16.18
C SER A 66 -22.21 3.01 17.53
N ASN A 67 -23.06 1.97 17.51
CA ASN A 67 -23.32 1.16 18.69
C ASN A 67 -22.08 0.34 19.09
N ALA A 68 -21.95 -0.02 20.35
CA ALA A 68 -20.79 -0.73 20.91
C ALA A 68 -20.53 -2.14 20.31
N LEU A 69 -21.37 -2.61 19.39
CA LEU A 69 -21.21 -3.89 18.68
C LEU A 69 -20.75 -3.61 17.26
N VAL A 70 -19.62 -4.21 16.89
CA VAL A 70 -19.10 -4.11 15.52
C VAL A 70 -20.04 -4.81 14.56
N GLY A 71 -20.58 -4.06 13.61
CA GLY A 71 -21.46 -4.54 12.54
C GLY A 71 -20.95 -4.21 11.15
N ALA A 72 -21.75 -4.50 10.14
CA ALA A 72 -21.38 -4.24 8.75
C ALA A 72 -21.04 -2.75 8.47
N PHE A 73 -21.71 -1.83 9.16
CA PHE A 73 -21.40 -0.40 9.08
C PHE A 73 -19.99 -0.08 9.57
N ASP A 74 -19.61 -0.63 10.73
CA ASP A 74 -18.29 -0.36 11.31
C ASP A 74 -17.16 -0.95 10.47
N ILE A 75 -17.41 -2.15 9.89
CA ILE A 75 -16.48 -2.78 8.96
C ILE A 75 -16.31 -1.92 7.70
N ASP A 76 -17.40 -1.38 7.16
CA ASP A 76 -17.37 -0.49 6.00
C ASP A 76 -16.55 0.78 6.30
N VAL A 77 -16.82 1.44 7.43
CA VAL A 77 -16.09 2.64 7.86
C VAL A 77 -14.61 2.35 8.11
N LEU A 78 -14.28 1.21 8.74
CA LEU A 78 -12.90 0.81 8.98
C LEU A 78 -12.11 0.60 7.68
N LYS A 79 -12.75 0.11 6.60
CA LYS A 79 -12.11 0.00 5.29
C LYS A 79 -11.71 1.35 4.71
N TYR A 80 -12.63 2.30 4.71
CA TYR A 80 -12.34 3.67 4.25
C TYR A 80 -11.29 4.36 5.12
N ARG A 81 -11.35 4.14 6.45
CA ARG A 81 -10.37 4.68 7.38
C ARG A 81 -8.97 4.16 7.09
N ALA A 82 -8.83 2.83 6.92
CA ALA A 82 -7.54 2.22 6.58
C ALA A 82 -6.99 2.74 5.24
N GLU A 83 -7.86 2.94 4.24
CA GLU A 83 -7.48 3.55 2.97
C GLU A 83 -7.02 5.00 3.15
N ALA A 84 -7.73 5.81 3.93
CA ALA A 84 -7.34 7.19 4.22
C ALA A 84 -6.00 7.26 4.94
N GLU A 85 -5.77 6.42 5.96
CA GLU A 85 -4.50 6.31 6.68
C GLU A 85 -3.35 5.92 5.74
N TYR A 86 -3.57 4.93 4.87
CA TYR A 86 -2.57 4.53 3.89
C TYR A 86 -2.22 5.66 2.92
N ARG A 87 -3.22 6.38 2.39
CA ARG A 87 -3.03 7.52 1.48
C ARG A 87 -2.38 8.73 2.16
N ALA A 88 -2.61 8.89 3.47
CA ALA A 88 -1.93 9.88 4.31
C ALA A 88 -0.46 9.51 4.61
N ALA A 89 0.02 8.36 4.12
CA ALA A 89 1.31 7.76 4.46
C ALA A 89 1.47 7.45 5.98
N ASP A 90 0.36 7.38 6.74
CA ASP A 90 0.36 6.84 8.10
C ASP A 90 0.23 5.30 8.05
N TYR A 91 1.29 4.68 7.58
CA TYR A 91 1.33 3.24 7.34
C TYR A 91 1.19 2.42 8.61
N GLN A 92 1.63 2.96 9.76
CA GLN A 92 1.44 2.26 11.03
C GLN A 92 -0.04 2.23 11.42
N ALA A 93 -0.76 3.36 11.33
CA ALA A 93 -2.19 3.41 11.59
C ALA A 93 -2.96 2.51 10.63
N ALA A 94 -2.64 2.54 9.32
CA ALA A 94 -3.24 1.67 8.33
C ALA A 94 -3.05 0.18 8.67
N SER A 95 -1.82 -0.23 9.02
CA SER A 95 -1.52 -1.60 9.45
C SER A 95 -2.35 -2.01 10.68
N ASP A 96 -2.48 -1.13 11.66
CA ASP A 96 -3.28 -1.38 12.86
C ASP A 96 -4.77 -1.52 12.52
N THR A 97 -5.30 -0.65 11.65
CA THR A 97 -6.71 -0.69 11.22
C THR A 97 -7.01 -1.95 10.39
N TYR A 98 -6.12 -2.37 9.49
CA TYR A 98 -6.27 -3.67 8.81
C TYR A 98 -6.18 -4.83 9.79
N GLY A 99 -5.36 -4.74 10.84
CA GLY A 99 -5.33 -5.69 11.94
C GLY A 99 -6.67 -5.82 12.66
N ILE A 100 -7.36 -4.70 12.90
CA ILE A 100 -8.73 -4.70 13.47
C ILE A 100 -9.70 -5.37 12.50
N LEU A 101 -9.68 -5.03 11.21
CA LEU A 101 -10.54 -5.64 10.18
C LEU A 101 -10.40 -7.16 10.15
N ILE A 102 -9.18 -7.69 10.20
CA ILE A 102 -8.91 -9.13 10.25
C ILE A 102 -9.55 -9.79 11.47
N GLN A 103 -9.56 -9.10 12.62
CA GLN A 103 -10.15 -9.64 13.87
C GLN A 103 -11.68 -9.62 13.85
N VAL A 104 -12.31 -8.61 13.23
CA VAL A 104 -13.77 -8.39 13.34
C VAL A 104 -14.56 -8.91 12.15
N ASP A 105 -13.94 -8.95 10.94
CA ASP A 105 -14.60 -9.39 9.70
C ASP A 105 -14.03 -10.72 9.14
N LYS A 106 -13.13 -11.38 9.81
CA LYS A 106 -12.33 -12.56 9.41
C LYS A 106 -11.05 -12.19 8.65
N GLU A 107 -10.15 -13.17 8.56
CA GLU A 107 -9.03 -13.09 7.63
C GLU A 107 -9.54 -13.13 6.20
N ARG A 108 -9.27 -12.04 5.48
CA ARG A 108 -9.51 -11.93 4.05
C ARG A 108 -8.21 -11.59 3.35
N PRO A 109 -7.95 -12.13 2.15
CA PRO A 109 -6.70 -11.85 1.45
C PRO A 109 -6.52 -10.35 1.15
N GLU A 110 -7.58 -9.60 0.84
CA GLU A 110 -7.50 -8.16 0.61
C GLU A 110 -7.00 -7.37 1.85
N TYR A 111 -7.37 -7.76 3.07
CA TYR A 111 -6.89 -7.08 4.28
C TYR A 111 -5.44 -7.43 4.58
N LEU A 112 -5.07 -8.69 4.35
CA LEU A 112 -3.70 -9.16 4.52
C LEU A 112 -2.77 -8.53 3.48
N ASN A 113 -3.20 -8.40 2.22
CA ASN A 113 -2.45 -7.72 1.18
C ASN A 113 -2.14 -6.28 1.57
N MET A 114 -3.15 -5.52 1.97
CA MET A 114 -2.95 -4.11 2.33
C MET A 114 -2.17 -3.94 3.63
N ARG A 115 -2.31 -4.88 4.60
CA ARG A 115 -1.47 -4.87 5.79
C ARG A 115 -0.02 -5.24 5.48
N CYS A 116 0.22 -6.18 4.57
CA CYS A 116 1.56 -6.49 4.05
C CYS A 116 2.23 -5.22 3.49
N VAL A 117 1.54 -4.51 2.60
CA VAL A 117 2.05 -3.26 2.01
C VAL A 117 2.36 -2.22 3.10
N SER A 118 1.43 -2.02 4.04
CA SER A 118 1.61 -1.06 5.13
C SER A 118 2.79 -1.41 6.04
N LYS A 119 2.95 -2.69 6.39
CA LYS A 119 4.08 -3.18 7.20
C LYS A 119 5.41 -3.03 6.48
N ALA A 120 5.47 -3.31 5.17
CA ALA A 120 6.68 -3.12 4.38
C ALA A 120 7.14 -1.65 4.41
N GLN A 121 6.20 -0.70 4.33
CA GLN A 121 6.50 0.73 4.43
C GLN A 121 6.99 1.17 5.81
N THR A 122 6.57 0.50 6.88
CA THR A 122 7.07 0.77 8.25
C THR A 122 8.39 0.04 8.57
N GLY A 123 8.88 -0.81 7.67
CA GLY A 123 10.08 -1.61 7.87
C GLY A 123 9.84 -2.92 8.63
N ASP A 124 8.61 -3.29 8.94
CA ASP A 124 8.27 -4.63 9.45
C ASP A 124 8.26 -5.66 8.30
N LEU A 125 9.46 -5.94 7.78
CA LEU A 125 9.64 -6.80 6.61
C LEU A 125 9.21 -8.25 6.90
N SER A 126 9.45 -8.75 8.11
CA SER A 126 9.03 -10.10 8.51
C SER A 126 7.51 -10.22 8.56
N GLY A 127 6.85 -9.25 9.21
CA GLY A 127 5.40 -9.22 9.29
C GLY A 127 4.73 -9.01 7.94
N ALA A 128 5.36 -8.27 7.02
CA ALA A 128 4.89 -8.12 5.65
C ALA A 128 4.92 -9.47 4.90
N LEU A 129 6.02 -10.22 4.98
CA LEU A 129 6.14 -11.54 4.36
C LEU A 129 5.15 -12.56 4.94
N ASP A 130 4.90 -12.52 6.24
CA ASP A 130 3.92 -13.41 6.88
C ASP A 130 2.49 -13.11 6.38
N ASP A 131 2.13 -11.84 6.28
CA ASP A 131 0.83 -11.41 5.76
C ASP A 131 0.68 -11.78 4.26
N TYR A 132 1.72 -11.58 3.44
CA TYR A 132 1.72 -11.99 2.05
C TYR A 132 1.50 -13.50 1.89
N LYS A 133 2.26 -14.34 2.61
CA LYS A 133 2.12 -15.79 2.56
C LYS A 133 0.70 -16.22 2.95
N ARG A 134 0.19 -15.61 4.01
CA ARG A 134 -1.17 -15.91 4.47
C ARG A 134 -2.24 -15.47 3.48
N ALA A 135 -2.08 -14.30 2.85
CA ALA A 135 -2.97 -13.85 1.78
C ALA A 135 -2.97 -14.80 0.59
N ALA A 136 -1.78 -15.24 0.15
CA ALA A 136 -1.62 -16.17 -0.97
C ALA A 136 -2.28 -17.54 -0.70
N GLU A 137 -2.25 -18.05 0.54
CA GLU A 137 -2.96 -19.28 0.93
C GLU A 137 -4.48 -19.15 0.83
N LEU A 138 -5.02 -17.97 1.10
CA LEU A 138 -6.46 -17.70 1.09
C LEU A 138 -6.99 -17.33 -0.30
N ASP A 139 -6.16 -16.68 -1.12
CA ASP A 139 -6.49 -16.21 -2.46
C ASP A 139 -6.25 -17.31 -3.52
N THR A 140 -7.06 -18.37 -3.46
CA THR A 140 -6.92 -19.52 -4.37
C THR A 140 -7.23 -19.16 -5.82
N GLU A 141 -8.01 -18.11 -6.07
CA GLU A 141 -8.35 -17.64 -7.41
C GLU A 141 -7.38 -16.57 -7.93
N LYS A 142 -6.44 -16.14 -7.11
CA LYS A 142 -5.37 -15.17 -7.44
C LYS A 142 -5.90 -13.83 -7.97
N ASN A 143 -7.02 -13.36 -7.44
CA ASN A 143 -7.71 -12.15 -7.89
C ASN A 143 -8.06 -11.18 -6.74
N ALA A 144 -7.58 -11.42 -5.53
CA ALA A 144 -7.85 -10.56 -4.39
C ALA A 144 -7.30 -9.14 -4.60
N PRO A 145 -8.07 -8.11 -4.22
CA PRO A 145 -7.59 -6.72 -4.23
C PRO A 145 -6.27 -6.55 -3.47
N GLY A 146 -5.38 -5.68 -3.99
CA GLY A 146 -4.08 -5.39 -3.39
C GLY A 146 -3.02 -6.51 -3.58
N ARG A 147 -3.32 -7.56 -4.37
CA ARG A 147 -2.41 -8.69 -4.58
C ARG A 147 -1.11 -8.26 -5.28
N ALA A 148 -1.20 -7.45 -6.32
CA ALA A 148 -0.03 -6.98 -7.06
C ALA A 148 0.89 -6.13 -6.16
N GLU A 149 0.31 -5.22 -5.42
CA GLU A 149 1.00 -4.36 -4.45
C GLU A 149 1.66 -5.18 -3.34
N ALA A 150 0.97 -6.20 -2.82
CA ALA A 150 1.51 -7.09 -1.80
C ALA A 150 2.70 -7.92 -2.31
N ILE A 151 2.66 -8.39 -3.57
CA ILE A 151 3.77 -9.09 -4.21
C ILE A 151 4.99 -8.17 -4.32
N LEU A 152 4.81 -6.94 -4.79
CA LEU A 152 5.89 -5.96 -4.90
C LEU A 152 6.47 -5.62 -3.52
N ALA A 153 5.62 -5.42 -2.52
CA ALA A 153 6.04 -5.14 -1.16
C ALA A 153 6.81 -6.33 -0.53
N ALA A 154 6.31 -7.55 -0.71
CA ALA A 154 6.96 -8.77 -0.21
C ALA A 154 8.30 -9.01 -0.92
N GLY A 155 8.36 -8.81 -2.25
CA GLY A 155 9.59 -8.92 -3.02
C GLY A 155 10.63 -7.89 -2.57
N ALA A 156 10.25 -6.62 -2.41
CA ALA A 156 11.13 -5.59 -1.88
C ALA A 156 11.62 -5.91 -0.45
N ALA A 157 10.77 -6.51 0.39
CA ALA A 157 11.16 -6.98 1.71
C ALA A 157 12.23 -8.08 1.63
N LEU A 158 12.10 -9.02 0.68
CA LEU A 158 13.12 -10.06 0.42
C LEU A 158 14.43 -9.45 -0.07
N GLU A 159 14.37 -8.50 -1.02
CA GLU A 159 15.56 -7.78 -1.51
C GLU A 159 16.31 -7.09 -0.36
N ASN A 160 15.58 -6.39 0.52
CA ASN A 160 16.16 -5.72 1.69
C ASN A 160 16.80 -6.69 2.70
N GLN A 161 16.36 -7.94 2.74
CA GLN A 161 16.96 -9.01 3.53
C GLN A 161 18.15 -9.70 2.82
N GLY A 162 18.48 -9.26 1.59
CA GLY A 162 19.52 -9.87 0.77
C GLY A 162 19.09 -11.17 0.08
N ALA A 163 17.80 -11.48 0.06
CA ALA A 163 17.21 -12.67 -0.53
C ALA A 163 16.70 -12.38 -1.97
N SER A 164 17.55 -11.79 -2.81
CA SER A 164 17.17 -11.36 -4.16
C SER A 164 16.75 -12.51 -5.09
N ALA A 165 17.28 -13.72 -4.88
CA ALA A 165 16.86 -14.90 -5.65
C ALA A 165 15.42 -15.32 -5.34
N GLU A 166 15.04 -15.25 -4.06
CA GLU A 166 13.66 -15.52 -3.62
C GLU A 166 12.71 -14.42 -4.11
N ALA A 167 13.14 -13.16 -4.09
CA ALA A 167 12.38 -12.04 -4.66
C ALA A 167 12.15 -12.24 -6.15
N MET A 168 13.20 -12.62 -6.91
CA MET A 168 13.08 -12.91 -8.34
C MET A 168 12.10 -14.04 -8.62
N THR A 169 12.16 -15.14 -7.86
CA THR A 169 11.21 -16.26 -7.97
C THR A 169 9.76 -15.79 -7.76
N LEU A 170 9.54 -14.91 -6.78
CA LEU A 170 8.23 -14.32 -6.51
C LEU A 170 7.73 -13.48 -7.68
N TYR A 171 8.59 -12.63 -8.25
CA TYR A 171 8.25 -11.78 -9.39
C TYR A 171 7.98 -12.58 -10.67
N GLU A 172 8.76 -13.63 -10.95
CA GLU A 172 8.54 -14.55 -12.07
C GLU A 172 7.19 -15.28 -11.93
N SER A 173 6.84 -15.70 -10.72
CA SER A 173 5.53 -16.29 -10.45
C SER A 173 4.40 -15.30 -10.70
N ALA A 174 4.55 -14.04 -10.26
CA ALA A 174 3.57 -12.98 -10.50
C ALA A 174 3.39 -12.70 -11.99
N GLN A 175 4.48 -12.63 -12.75
CA GLN A 175 4.43 -12.48 -14.21
C GLN A 175 3.70 -13.66 -14.89
N ALA A 176 3.99 -14.87 -14.46
CA ALA A 176 3.32 -16.07 -14.98
C ALA A 176 1.81 -16.10 -14.67
N GLU A 177 1.37 -15.38 -13.64
CA GLU A 177 -0.04 -15.19 -13.28
C GLU A 177 -0.68 -13.98 -13.99
N GLY A 178 0.05 -13.29 -14.85
CA GLY A 178 -0.44 -12.17 -15.65
C GLY A 178 -0.34 -10.81 -14.97
N ILE A 179 0.37 -10.70 -13.85
CA ILE A 179 0.72 -9.42 -13.25
C ILE A 179 1.91 -8.84 -14.04
N GLU A 180 1.64 -7.82 -14.84
CA GLU A 180 2.62 -7.23 -15.77
C GLU A 180 2.56 -5.70 -15.73
N ASN A 181 2.99 -5.09 -14.63
CA ASN A 181 3.13 -3.65 -14.50
C ASN A 181 4.59 -3.19 -14.60
N ALA A 182 4.80 -1.89 -14.78
CA ALA A 182 6.13 -1.30 -14.97
C ALA A 182 7.05 -1.56 -13.77
N GLU A 183 6.52 -1.45 -12.54
CA GLU A 183 7.30 -1.66 -11.31
C GLU A 183 7.76 -3.12 -11.17
N LEU A 184 6.94 -4.11 -11.55
CA LEU A 184 7.36 -5.51 -11.53
C LEU A 184 8.60 -5.72 -12.40
N PHE A 185 8.60 -5.20 -13.63
CA PHE A 185 9.74 -5.32 -14.53
C PHE A 185 10.94 -4.51 -14.05
N ASN A 186 10.74 -3.36 -13.41
CA ASN A 186 11.80 -2.60 -12.76
C ASN A 186 12.50 -3.44 -11.69
N ARG A 187 11.73 -4.06 -10.79
CA ARG A 187 12.25 -4.94 -9.73
C ARG A 187 13.00 -6.15 -10.28
N MET A 188 12.44 -6.83 -11.29
CA MET A 188 13.11 -7.95 -11.97
C MET A 188 14.44 -7.51 -12.59
N GLY A 189 14.46 -6.35 -13.22
CA GLY A 189 15.68 -5.74 -13.79
C GLY A 189 16.73 -5.44 -12.72
N LEU A 190 16.32 -4.88 -11.58
CA LEU A 190 17.22 -4.60 -10.46
C LEU A 190 17.80 -5.87 -9.84
N CYS A 191 17.01 -6.95 -9.71
CA CYS A 191 17.51 -8.25 -9.26
C CYS A 191 18.62 -8.75 -10.20
N LYS A 192 18.40 -8.72 -11.51
CA LYS A 192 19.40 -9.16 -12.52
C LYS A 192 20.62 -8.25 -12.57
N PHE A 193 20.43 -6.95 -12.38
CA PHE A 193 21.53 -6.00 -12.25
C PHE A 193 22.44 -6.34 -11.04
N GLY A 194 21.83 -6.68 -9.89
CA GLY A 194 22.56 -7.13 -8.70
C GLY A 194 23.36 -8.42 -8.92
N GLU A 195 22.86 -9.31 -9.77
CA GLU A 195 23.58 -10.52 -10.23
C GLU A 195 24.67 -10.22 -11.27
N LYS A 196 24.81 -8.96 -11.70
CA LYS A 196 25.70 -8.50 -12.79
C LYS A 196 25.31 -9.05 -14.17
N ASP A 197 24.11 -9.58 -14.32
CA ASP A 197 23.53 -9.94 -15.61
C ASP A 197 22.88 -8.70 -16.23
N TYR A 198 23.73 -7.78 -16.71
CA TYR A 198 23.33 -6.48 -17.23
C TYR A 198 22.48 -6.61 -18.50
N GLU A 199 22.67 -7.66 -19.28
CA GLU A 199 21.92 -7.90 -20.52
C GLU A 199 20.46 -8.25 -20.23
N THR A 200 20.23 -9.16 -19.31
CA THR A 200 18.88 -9.51 -18.86
C THR A 200 18.24 -8.34 -18.11
N ALA A 201 18.98 -7.60 -17.28
CA ALA A 201 18.50 -6.40 -16.61
C ALA A 201 17.97 -5.35 -17.62
N ILE A 202 18.75 -5.03 -18.65
CA ILE A 202 18.36 -4.12 -19.74
C ILE A 202 17.06 -4.58 -20.39
N THR A 203 16.91 -5.90 -20.61
CA THR A 203 15.72 -6.48 -21.22
C THR A 203 14.48 -6.26 -20.35
N TYR A 204 14.59 -6.50 -19.03
CA TYR A 204 13.47 -6.25 -18.13
C TYR A 204 13.10 -4.78 -18.02
N PHE A 205 14.09 -3.87 -17.91
CA PHE A 205 13.80 -2.43 -17.90
C PHE A 205 13.11 -1.99 -19.20
N ALA A 206 13.54 -2.51 -20.36
CA ALA A 206 12.89 -2.24 -21.63
C ALA A 206 11.43 -2.75 -21.66
N GLN A 207 11.15 -3.91 -21.08
CA GLN A 207 9.78 -4.43 -20.97
C GLN A 207 8.92 -3.54 -20.06
N GLY A 208 9.47 -3.04 -18.96
CA GLY A 208 8.80 -2.09 -18.07
C GLY A 208 8.44 -0.79 -18.79
N LEU A 209 9.34 -0.25 -19.61
CA LEU A 209 9.11 0.96 -20.41
C LEU A 209 7.99 0.81 -21.45
N LEU A 210 7.64 -0.42 -21.82
CA LEU A 210 6.53 -0.69 -22.74
C LEU A 210 5.17 -0.83 -22.05
N LYS A 211 5.13 -0.78 -20.70
CA LYS A 211 3.88 -0.93 -19.97
C LYS A 211 3.10 0.40 -19.93
N PRO A 212 1.75 0.33 -19.88
CA PRO A 212 0.91 1.54 -19.87
C PRO A 212 1.18 2.47 -18.67
N ASP A 213 1.65 1.90 -17.56
CA ASP A 213 1.96 2.59 -16.30
C ASP A 213 3.45 2.98 -16.17
N ALA A 214 4.24 2.89 -17.24
CA ALA A 214 5.67 3.20 -17.22
C ALA A 214 5.99 4.62 -16.70
N ALA A 215 5.11 5.59 -16.97
CA ALA A 215 5.25 6.95 -16.48
C ALA A 215 5.20 7.08 -14.94
N SER A 216 4.62 6.09 -14.24
CA SER A 216 4.61 6.04 -12.77
C SER A 216 5.91 5.50 -12.17
N VAL A 217 6.85 5.02 -13.00
CA VAL A 217 8.14 4.45 -12.59
C VAL A 217 9.27 5.17 -13.35
N PRO A 218 9.54 6.44 -13.03
CA PRO A 218 10.50 7.28 -13.77
C PRO A 218 11.93 6.70 -13.77
N ASP A 219 12.28 5.95 -12.73
CA ASP A 219 13.61 5.35 -12.58
C ASP A 219 13.93 4.23 -13.60
N LEU A 220 12.94 3.73 -14.34
CA LEU A 220 13.16 2.70 -15.37
C LEU A 220 14.20 3.13 -16.42
N ILE A 221 14.09 4.37 -16.94
CA ILE A 221 15.03 4.90 -17.92
C ILE A 221 16.42 5.04 -17.29
N TYR A 222 16.49 5.58 -16.08
CA TYR A 222 17.73 5.72 -15.32
C TYR A 222 18.39 4.37 -15.09
N ASN A 223 17.66 3.39 -14.58
CA ASN A 223 18.16 2.04 -14.28
C ASN A 223 18.66 1.34 -15.56
N GLN A 224 17.95 1.52 -16.68
CA GLN A 224 18.38 0.99 -17.97
C GLN A 224 19.68 1.65 -18.45
N ALA A 225 19.80 2.98 -18.30
CA ALA A 225 21.02 3.71 -18.65
C ALA A 225 22.22 3.21 -17.85
N VAL A 226 22.07 3.05 -16.54
CA VAL A 226 23.09 2.51 -15.64
C VAL A 226 23.48 1.09 -16.06
N ALA A 227 22.52 0.25 -16.41
CA ALA A 227 22.80 -1.12 -16.86
C ALA A 227 23.61 -1.14 -18.18
N TYR A 228 23.33 -0.24 -19.14
CA TYR A 228 24.16 -0.09 -20.34
C TYR A 228 25.57 0.40 -20.03
N GLU A 229 25.74 1.32 -19.06
CA GLU A 229 27.06 1.79 -18.63
C GLU A 229 27.90 0.63 -18.08
N TYR A 230 27.33 -0.19 -17.18
CA TYR A 230 28.01 -1.36 -16.64
C TYR A 230 28.28 -2.46 -17.68
N LYS A 231 27.45 -2.55 -18.73
CA LYS A 231 27.70 -3.41 -19.89
C LYS A 231 28.84 -2.88 -20.77
N GLY A 232 29.19 -1.60 -20.64
CA GLY A 232 30.21 -0.92 -21.45
C GLY A 232 29.69 -0.25 -22.73
N ASP A 233 28.36 -0.14 -22.90
CA ASP A 233 27.72 0.58 -24.00
C ASP A 233 27.45 2.03 -23.58
N PHE A 234 28.50 2.83 -23.55
CA PHE A 234 28.46 4.22 -23.07
C PHE A 234 27.63 5.15 -23.97
N ASP A 235 27.53 4.85 -25.28
CA ASP A 235 26.73 5.67 -26.19
C ASP A 235 25.24 5.52 -25.87
N LYS A 236 24.79 4.28 -25.63
CA LYS A 236 23.40 4.02 -25.27
C LYS A 236 23.06 4.52 -23.85
N ALA A 237 23.99 4.37 -22.91
CA ALA A 237 23.85 4.91 -21.56
C ALA A 237 23.66 6.43 -21.59
N ARG A 238 24.46 7.15 -22.35
CA ARG A 238 24.34 8.61 -22.50
C ARG A 238 23.00 9.02 -23.12
N GLU A 239 22.57 8.37 -24.22
CA GLU A 239 21.28 8.65 -24.86
C GLU A 239 20.12 8.54 -23.89
N LEU A 240 20.07 7.46 -23.09
CA LEU A 240 19.02 7.23 -22.12
C LEU A 240 19.08 8.21 -20.94
N MET A 241 20.29 8.56 -20.48
CA MET A 241 20.45 9.55 -19.41
C MET A 241 20.00 10.95 -19.85
N GLU A 242 20.26 11.33 -21.12
CA GLU A 242 19.75 12.58 -21.69
C GLU A 242 18.21 12.58 -21.75
N GLN A 243 17.58 11.43 -22.09
CA GLN A 243 16.12 11.28 -22.05
C GLN A 243 15.57 11.41 -20.63
N TYR A 244 16.22 10.78 -19.65
CA TYR A 244 15.83 10.85 -18.24
C TYR A 244 15.88 12.29 -17.72
N VAL A 245 16.96 13.01 -17.99
CA VAL A 245 17.13 14.41 -17.58
C VAL A 245 16.09 15.31 -18.27
N ALA A 246 15.86 15.12 -19.57
CA ALA A 246 14.88 15.91 -20.32
C ALA A 246 13.45 15.70 -19.80
N GLY A 247 13.10 14.47 -19.39
CA GLY A 247 11.79 14.15 -18.81
C GLY A 247 11.58 14.74 -17.41
N ASN A 248 12.66 14.85 -16.61
CA ASN A 248 12.59 15.35 -15.24
C ASN A 248 12.87 16.87 -15.09
N SER A 249 13.33 17.54 -16.15
CA SER A 249 13.61 18.99 -16.11
C SER A 249 12.38 19.87 -16.37
N SER A 250 11.21 19.31 -16.64
CA SER A 250 9.97 20.05 -16.90
C SER A 250 9.20 20.46 -15.63
N ASP A 251 9.65 20.07 -14.44
CA ASP A 251 8.95 20.33 -13.17
C ASP A 251 9.51 21.57 -12.41
N GLU A 252 10.41 22.36 -13.02
CA GLU A 252 10.99 23.59 -12.39
C GLU A 252 10.50 24.92 -13.01
N GLU A 253 9.36 24.97 -13.71
CA GLU A 253 8.76 26.24 -14.16
C GLU A 253 7.46 26.61 -13.41
#